data_e09e89a431da31b9d790d176315102c0
#
_entry.id   e09e89a431da31b9d790d176315102c0
#
_cell.length_a   1.000
_cell.length_b   1.000
_cell.length_c   1.000
_cell.angle_alpha   90.00
_cell.angle_beta   90.00
_cell.angle_gamma   90.00
#
_symmetry.space_group_name_H-M   'P 1'
#
loop_
_entity.id
_entity.type
_entity.pdbx_description
1 polymer ?
#
loop_
_entity_poly.entity_id
_entity_poly.type
_entity_poly.pdbx_seq_one_letter_code
_entity_poly.pdbx_strand_id
1 'polypeptide(L)'
;MSDTFYHNLPNGVQIVHRKTTSPVVYVGIMVGAGTRHEQPNENGMAHYIEHCVFKGTEHYTARQIINHIEGIGGEINAYTTKEETTFYAATLSNHFRTTLHLLAEMVLRPTFSKRETDKEVTVILDEIESYNDSPSELIYDDFENMIFEGSSLAMPILGTKKTLRRISKSPDIAQSWMQQHYRPERMVLFVLGNVSTKQVIASAERELGELYSSASSTSRTSSTSLTISTTSLSRTYRRHTHQTHIMLGSHAYPIGHPKQLTMYLLNNILGGGSMSSRLYLSLREKYGLVYNIDSQAVPLSDTGYWNIYL
;
A
#
# COMPACT_ATOMS: atom_id res chain seq x y z
N MET A 1 -15.38 19.11 -16.90
CA MET A 1 -14.71 18.14 -15.99
C MET A 1 -14.58 16.85 -16.76
N SER A 2 -13.41 16.23 -16.83
CA SER A 2 -13.30 14.90 -17.47
C SER A 2 -13.96 13.90 -16.56
N ASP A 3 -15.00 13.23 -17.03
CA ASP A 3 -15.72 12.25 -16.24
C ASP A 3 -14.83 11.04 -16.00
N THR A 4 -14.78 10.59 -14.75
CA THR A 4 -14.17 9.32 -14.40
C THR A 4 -15.16 8.22 -14.76
N PHE A 5 -14.69 7.25 -15.52
CA PHE A 5 -15.49 6.10 -15.95
C PHE A 5 -15.24 4.91 -15.04
N TYR A 6 -16.32 4.25 -14.64
CA TYR A 6 -16.30 3.05 -13.79
C TYR A 6 -16.94 1.89 -14.55
N HIS A 7 -16.33 0.74 -14.50
CA HIS A 7 -16.84 -0.49 -15.12
C HIS A 7 -16.42 -1.71 -14.31
N ASN A 8 -17.28 -2.73 -14.28
CA ASN A 8 -16.95 -4.02 -13.65
C ASN A 8 -16.90 -5.10 -14.72
N LEU A 9 -15.81 -5.87 -14.74
CA LEU A 9 -15.75 -7.09 -15.55
C LEU A 9 -16.70 -8.15 -14.97
N PRO A 10 -17.16 -9.12 -15.80
CA PRO A 10 -18.04 -10.18 -15.34
C PRO A 10 -17.50 -11.00 -14.16
N ASN A 11 -16.18 -11.10 -14.02
CA ASN A 11 -15.50 -11.81 -12.93
C ASN A 11 -15.33 -10.98 -11.64
N GLY A 12 -15.73 -9.70 -11.64
CA GLY A 12 -15.69 -8.83 -10.47
C GLY A 12 -14.54 -7.83 -10.42
N VAL A 13 -13.55 -7.91 -11.34
CA VAL A 13 -12.51 -6.87 -11.45
C VAL A 13 -13.14 -5.52 -11.76
N GLN A 14 -12.80 -4.51 -10.97
CA GLN A 14 -13.27 -3.14 -11.16
C GLN A 14 -12.30 -2.35 -12.04
N ILE A 15 -12.83 -1.51 -12.93
CA ILE A 15 -12.04 -0.62 -13.78
C ILE A 15 -12.40 0.82 -13.42
N VAL A 16 -11.37 1.62 -13.13
CA VAL A 16 -11.47 3.07 -12.96
C VAL A 16 -10.63 3.74 -14.04
N HIS A 17 -11.28 4.44 -14.96
CA HIS A 17 -10.60 5.08 -16.07
C HIS A 17 -10.89 6.56 -16.14
N ARG A 18 -9.85 7.37 -16.27
CA ARG A 18 -9.98 8.81 -16.55
C ARG A 18 -9.14 9.16 -17.76
N LYS A 19 -9.83 9.48 -18.86
CA LYS A 19 -9.17 9.94 -20.09
C LYS A 19 -8.64 11.37 -19.92
N THR A 20 -7.40 11.57 -20.34
CA THR A 20 -6.76 12.90 -20.40
C THR A 20 -6.16 13.13 -21.78
N THR A 21 -5.58 14.32 -21.99
CA THR A 21 -4.82 14.66 -23.20
C THR A 21 -3.32 14.45 -23.05
N SER A 22 -2.86 14.02 -21.86
CA SER A 22 -1.45 13.74 -21.59
C SER A 22 -0.95 12.60 -22.47
N PRO A 23 0.23 12.71 -23.07
CA PRO A 23 0.86 11.61 -23.77
C PRO A 23 1.29 10.46 -22.84
N VAL A 24 1.45 10.75 -21.54
CA VAL A 24 1.77 9.76 -20.51
C VAL A 24 0.48 9.10 -20.02
N VAL A 25 0.53 7.77 -19.86
CA VAL A 25 -0.50 6.97 -19.20
C VAL A 25 0.05 6.40 -17.90
N TYR A 26 -0.71 6.56 -16.84
CA TYR A 26 -0.55 5.84 -15.58
C TYR A 26 -1.51 4.66 -15.59
N VAL A 27 -1.00 3.46 -15.40
CA VAL A 27 -1.79 2.24 -15.33
C VAL A 27 -1.33 1.41 -14.15
N GLY A 28 -2.28 0.84 -13.40
CA GLY A 28 -1.93 -0.03 -12.28
C GLY A 28 -3.05 -0.96 -11.88
N ILE A 29 -2.67 -2.01 -11.19
CA ILE A 29 -3.55 -3.00 -10.58
C ILE A 29 -3.38 -2.86 -9.07
N MET A 30 -4.45 -2.45 -8.41
CA MET A 30 -4.56 -2.43 -6.96
C MET A 30 -5.24 -3.71 -6.51
N VAL A 31 -4.69 -4.37 -5.52
CA VAL A 31 -5.26 -5.55 -4.87
C VAL A 31 -5.64 -5.17 -3.45
N GLY A 32 -6.90 -5.33 -3.07
CA GLY A 32 -7.40 -5.04 -1.71
C GLY A 32 -6.89 -6.08 -0.70
N ALA A 33 -5.58 -6.22 -0.60
CA ALA A 33 -4.88 -7.11 0.30
C ALA A 33 -3.58 -6.45 0.76
N GLY A 34 -3.46 -6.22 2.04
CA GLY A 34 -2.30 -5.62 2.71
C GLY A 34 -2.10 -6.27 4.08
N THR A 35 -1.26 -5.70 4.93
CA THR A 35 -0.90 -6.26 6.24
C THR A 35 -2.11 -6.56 7.13
N ARG A 36 -3.17 -5.79 7.00
CA ARG A 36 -4.44 -6.00 7.72
C ARG A 36 -5.03 -7.39 7.51
N HIS A 37 -4.76 -8.01 6.35
CA HIS A 37 -5.31 -9.31 5.96
C HIS A 37 -4.43 -10.49 6.39
N GLU A 38 -3.28 -10.21 6.99
CA GLU A 38 -2.33 -11.20 7.47
C GLU A 38 -2.73 -11.77 8.84
N GLN A 39 -2.40 -13.03 9.06
CA GLN A 39 -2.40 -13.60 10.39
C GLN A 39 -1.09 -13.21 11.12
N PRO A 40 -1.05 -13.24 12.47
CA PRO A 40 0.17 -12.88 13.20
C PRO A 40 1.43 -13.65 12.79
N ASN A 41 1.26 -14.88 12.30
CA ASN A 41 2.35 -15.71 11.81
C ASN A 41 2.71 -15.50 10.33
N GLU A 42 1.95 -14.65 9.62
CA GLU A 42 2.13 -14.27 8.21
C GLU A 42 2.60 -12.82 8.08
N ASN A 43 2.83 -12.13 9.21
CA ASN A 43 3.16 -10.71 9.18
C ASN A 43 4.37 -10.41 8.28
N GLY A 44 4.18 -9.46 7.35
CA GLY A 44 5.11 -9.11 6.28
C GLY A 44 4.88 -9.85 4.96
N MET A 45 3.82 -10.68 4.85
CA MET A 45 3.55 -11.48 3.64
C MET A 45 3.19 -10.59 2.45
N ALA A 46 2.34 -9.59 2.62
CA ALA A 46 1.92 -8.70 1.54
C ALA A 46 3.12 -7.95 0.94
N HIS A 47 3.98 -7.40 1.79
CA HIS A 47 5.20 -6.71 1.38
C HIS A 47 6.22 -7.69 0.76
N TYR A 48 6.39 -8.87 1.32
CA TYR A 48 7.24 -9.90 0.74
C TYR A 48 6.80 -10.31 -0.67
N ILE A 49 5.49 -10.45 -0.92
CA ILE A 49 4.94 -10.75 -2.24
C ILE A 49 5.21 -9.59 -3.20
N GLU A 50 5.04 -8.35 -2.76
CA GLU A 50 5.38 -7.16 -3.55
C GLU A 50 6.81 -7.23 -4.09
N HIS A 51 7.80 -7.55 -3.26
CA HIS A 51 9.18 -7.74 -3.68
C HIS A 51 9.34 -8.90 -4.67
N CYS A 52 8.68 -10.03 -4.39
CA CYS A 52 8.85 -11.25 -5.14
C CYS A 52 8.28 -11.19 -6.57
N VAL A 53 7.21 -10.43 -6.83
CA VAL A 53 6.60 -10.33 -8.17
C VAL A 53 7.53 -9.68 -9.20
N PHE A 54 8.53 -8.91 -8.77
CA PHE A 54 9.57 -8.34 -9.64
C PHE A 54 10.68 -9.33 -9.97
N LYS A 55 10.73 -10.51 -9.33
CA LYS A 55 11.84 -11.47 -9.48
C LYS A 55 11.63 -12.52 -10.56
N GLY A 56 10.49 -12.50 -11.20
CA GLY A 56 10.14 -13.30 -12.35
C GLY A 56 8.70 -13.76 -12.37
N THR A 57 8.23 -14.02 -13.54
CA THR A 57 6.92 -14.61 -13.83
C THR A 57 7.10 -15.91 -14.61
N GLU A 58 6.01 -16.56 -14.98
CA GLU A 58 6.07 -17.75 -15.85
C GLU A 58 6.74 -17.46 -17.21
N HIS A 59 6.61 -16.21 -17.72
CA HIS A 59 7.08 -15.84 -19.06
C HIS A 59 8.26 -14.86 -19.08
N TYR A 60 8.52 -14.16 -17.95
CA TYR A 60 9.54 -13.11 -17.89
C TYR A 60 10.49 -13.30 -16.71
N THR A 61 11.77 -13.16 -16.97
CA THR A 61 12.79 -13.04 -15.94
C THR A 61 12.74 -11.64 -15.30
N ALA A 62 13.30 -11.47 -14.09
CA ALA A 62 13.39 -10.17 -13.40
C ALA A 62 13.99 -9.07 -14.32
N ARG A 63 15.05 -9.37 -15.05
CA ARG A 63 15.67 -8.43 -15.99
C ARG A 63 14.74 -8.04 -17.14
N GLN A 64 13.96 -8.98 -17.64
CA GLN A 64 13.01 -8.70 -18.72
C GLN A 64 11.85 -7.84 -18.21
N ILE A 65 11.35 -8.05 -16.99
CA ILE A 65 10.32 -7.22 -16.38
C ILE A 65 10.76 -5.75 -16.37
N ILE A 66 11.94 -5.46 -15.82
CA ILE A 66 12.48 -4.11 -15.74
C ILE A 66 12.70 -3.53 -17.15
N ASN A 67 13.39 -4.27 -18.03
CA ASN A 67 13.72 -3.79 -19.36
C ASN A 67 12.49 -3.54 -20.26
N HIS A 68 11.36 -4.24 -20.04
CA HIS A 68 10.13 -4.00 -20.80
C HIS A 68 9.55 -2.60 -20.57
N ILE A 69 9.71 -2.04 -19.41
CA ILE A 69 9.18 -0.71 -19.07
C ILE A 69 10.27 0.36 -19.19
N GLU A 70 11.44 0.15 -18.60
CA GLU A 70 12.54 1.12 -18.69
C GLU A 70 13.08 1.27 -20.12
N GLY A 71 13.12 0.18 -20.90
CA GLY A 71 13.56 0.19 -22.30
C GLY A 71 12.68 1.03 -23.24
N ILE A 72 11.45 1.34 -22.84
CA ILE A 72 10.54 2.26 -23.55
C ILE A 72 10.45 3.63 -22.90
N GLY A 73 11.33 3.94 -21.94
CA GLY A 73 11.37 5.19 -21.19
C GLY A 73 10.27 5.34 -20.15
N GLY A 74 9.70 4.23 -19.69
CA GLY A 74 8.70 4.18 -18.62
C GLY A 74 9.31 3.91 -17.26
N GLU A 75 8.46 3.96 -16.24
CA GLU A 75 8.76 3.64 -14.85
C GLU A 75 7.75 2.61 -14.36
N ILE A 76 8.21 1.64 -13.57
CA ILE A 76 7.37 0.64 -12.90
C ILE A 76 7.71 0.62 -11.41
N ASN A 77 6.67 0.57 -10.58
CA ASN A 77 6.82 0.57 -9.13
C ASN A 77 5.67 -0.16 -8.44
N ALA A 78 5.81 -0.39 -7.14
CA ALA A 78 4.75 -0.94 -6.30
C ALA A 78 4.84 -0.35 -4.89
N TYR A 79 3.77 -0.51 -4.12
CA TYR A 79 3.75 -0.24 -2.69
C TYR A 79 2.71 -1.09 -1.98
N THR A 80 3.00 -1.39 -0.72
CA THR A 80 2.08 -2.09 0.19
C THR A 80 1.68 -1.17 1.33
N THR A 81 0.38 -1.17 1.64
CA THR A 81 -0.19 -0.49 2.80
C THR A 81 -0.81 -1.48 3.77
N LYS A 82 -1.48 -0.98 4.81
CA LYS A 82 -2.25 -1.84 5.70
C LYS A 82 -3.39 -2.58 4.98
N GLU A 83 -3.99 -1.99 3.95
CA GLU A 83 -5.22 -2.50 3.34
C GLU A 83 -5.07 -2.97 1.89
N GLU A 84 -4.01 -2.56 1.21
CA GLU A 84 -3.83 -2.83 -0.23
C GLU A 84 -2.37 -2.98 -0.63
N THR A 85 -2.16 -3.68 -1.74
CA THR A 85 -0.90 -3.70 -2.49
C THR A 85 -1.17 -3.23 -3.90
N THR A 86 -0.42 -2.25 -4.37
CA THR A 86 -0.61 -1.61 -5.68
C THR A 86 0.63 -1.76 -6.54
N PHE A 87 0.45 -2.23 -7.77
CA PHE A 87 1.47 -2.35 -8.81
C PHE A 87 1.13 -1.39 -9.92
N TYR A 88 2.03 -0.50 -10.30
CA TYR A 88 1.73 0.52 -11.29
C TYR A 88 2.92 0.88 -12.16
N ALA A 89 2.63 1.45 -13.33
CA ALA A 89 3.64 1.96 -14.24
C ALA A 89 3.18 3.26 -14.89
N ALA A 90 4.16 4.08 -15.28
CA ALA A 90 3.98 5.27 -16.09
C ALA A 90 4.73 5.08 -17.40
N THR A 91 4.00 5.16 -18.54
CA THR A 91 4.58 5.01 -19.87
C THR A 91 3.93 5.98 -20.87
N LEU A 92 4.43 6.05 -22.11
CA LEU A 92 3.68 6.73 -23.16
C LEU A 92 2.43 5.91 -23.54
N SER A 93 1.36 6.60 -23.90
CA SER A 93 0.04 6.01 -24.17
C SER A 93 0.02 4.94 -25.28
N ASN A 94 0.94 5.01 -26.23
CA ASN A 94 1.11 3.98 -27.28
C ASN A 94 1.59 2.63 -26.72
N HIS A 95 2.21 2.61 -25.55
CA HIS A 95 2.69 1.40 -24.88
C HIS A 95 1.68 0.83 -23.83
N PHE A 96 0.52 1.44 -23.67
CA PHE A 96 -0.49 1.04 -22.69
C PHE A 96 -0.76 -0.48 -22.65
N ARG A 97 -0.95 -1.11 -23.82
CA ARG A 97 -1.27 -2.55 -23.90
C ARG A 97 -0.15 -3.43 -23.36
N THR A 98 1.09 -3.11 -23.75
CA THR A 98 2.28 -3.85 -23.30
C THR A 98 2.49 -3.67 -21.80
N THR A 99 2.29 -2.45 -21.32
CA THR A 99 2.40 -2.12 -19.88
C THR A 99 1.36 -2.86 -19.05
N LEU A 100 0.08 -2.85 -19.46
CA LEU A 100 -0.97 -3.59 -18.76
C LEU A 100 -0.73 -5.10 -18.80
N HIS A 101 -0.29 -5.64 -19.95
CA HIS A 101 0.05 -7.06 -20.05
C HIS A 101 1.13 -7.46 -19.04
N LEU A 102 2.22 -6.68 -18.94
CA LEU A 102 3.29 -6.96 -18.00
C LEU A 102 2.83 -6.87 -16.54
N LEU A 103 2.05 -5.83 -16.17
CA LEU A 103 1.50 -5.71 -14.83
C LEU A 103 0.58 -6.89 -14.48
N ALA A 104 -0.27 -7.30 -15.41
CA ALA A 104 -1.12 -8.47 -15.22
C ALA A 104 -0.30 -9.75 -15.04
N GLU A 105 0.75 -9.92 -15.84
CA GLU A 105 1.67 -11.06 -15.73
C GLU A 105 2.34 -11.12 -14.35
N MET A 106 2.84 -9.98 -13.86
CA MET A 106 3.47 -9.88 -12.54
C MET A 106 2.50 -10.21 -11.40
N VAL A 107 1.26 -9.70 -11.49
CA VAL A 107 0.26 -9.87 -10.42
C VAL A 107 -0.36 -11.26 -10.42
N LEU A 108 -0.50 -11.89 -11.61
CA LEU A 108 -1.26 -13.14 -11.75
C LEU A 108 -0.39 -14.39 -11.84
N ARG A 109 0.83 -14.27 -12.36
CA ARG A 109 1.71 -15.41 -12.67
C ARG A 109 3.14 -15.25 -12.15
N PRO A 110 3.34 -14.69 -10.92
CA PRO A 110 4.68 -14.61 -10.37
C PRO A 110 5.24 -15.99 -10.06
N THR A 111 6.55 -16.15 -10.22
CA THR A 111 7.26 -17.35 -9.82
C THR A 111 8.03 -17.10 -8.54
N PHE A 112 7.80 -17.93 -7.52
CA PHE A 112 8.50 -17.85 -6.25
C PHE A 112 9.70 -18.82 -6.25
N SER A 113 10.69 -18.58 -7.13
CA SER A 113 11.87 -19.44 -7.14
C SER A 113 12.65 -19.29 -5.83
N LYS A 114 13.00 -20.41 -5.22
CA LYS A 114 13.67 -20.41 -3.90
C LYS A 114 14.94 -19.55 -3.87
N ARG A 115 15.70 -19.55 -4.97
CA ARG A 115 16.93 -18.76 -5.08
C ARG A 115 16.65 -17.25 -4.98
N GLU A 116 15.63 -16.76 -5.67
CA GLU A 116 15.31 -15.32 -5.70
C GLU A 116 14.58 -14.91 -4.40
N THR A 117 13.68 -15.76 -3.89
CA THR A 117 12.97 -15.50 -2.64
C THR A 117 13.92 -15.45 -1.43
N ASP A 118 14.93 -16.32 -1.36
CA ASP A 118 15.94 -16.29 -0.29
C ASP A 118 16.75 -14.98 -0.32
N LYS A 119 17.05 -14.44 -1.52
CA LYS A 119 17.72 -13.13 -1.65
C LYS A 119 16.82 -12.00 -1.18
N GLU A 120 15.54 -12.02 -1.58
CA GLU A 120 14.62 -10.95 -1.21
C GLU A 120 14.36 -10.89 0.29
N VAL A 121 14.31 -12.02 0.96
CA VAL A 121 14.24 -12.01 2.43
C VAL A 121 15.44 -11.29 3.04
N THR A 122 16.64 -11.43 2.47
CA THR A 122 17.82 -10.70 2.96
C THR A 122 17.65 -9.20 2.73
N VAL A 123 17.17 -8.80 1.54
CA VAL A 123 16.90 -7.39 1.22
C VAL A 123 15.87 -6.79 2.17
N ILE A 124 14.77 -7.49 2.43
CA ILE A 124 13.73 -7.00 3.36
C ILE A 124 14.25 -6.97 4.80
N LEU A 125 15.11 -7.91 5.19
CA LEU A 125 15.74 -7.86 6.52
C LEU A 125 16.66 -6.64 6.67
N ASP A 126 17.42 -6.29 5.64
CA ASP A 126 18.26 -5.10 5.61
C ASP A 126 17.40 -3.82 5.62
N GLU A 127 16.24 -3.83 4.95
CA GLU A 127 15.26 -2.74 5.00
C GLU A 127 14.69 -2.57 6.41
N ILE A 128 14.32 -3.65 7.10
CA ILE A 128 13.88 -3.61 8.51
C ILE A 128 14.97 -3.00 9.41
N GLU A 129 16.24 -3.35 9.20
CA GLU A 129 17.33 -2.76 9.99
C GLU A 129 17.46 -1.26 9.71
N SER A 130 17.44 -0.86 8.44
CA SER A 130 17.47 0.55 8.05
C SER A 130 16.32 1.35 8.64
N TYR A 131 15.11 0.76 8.65
CA TYR A 131 13.92 1.37 9.25
C TYR A 131 14.05 1.50 10.77
N ASN A 132 14.60 0.47 11.44
CA ASN A 132 14.88 0.50 12.88
C ASN A 132 15.93 1.56 13.27
N ASP A 133 16.84 1.89 12.37
CA ASP A 133 17.85 2.93 12.55
C ASP A 133 17.32 4.35 12.28
N SER A 134 16.08 4.47 11.79
CA SER A 134 15.39 5.75 11.53
C SER A 134 14.27 5.99 12.57
N PRO A 135 14.55 6.67 13.69
CA PRO A 135 13.54 6.91 14.74
C PRO A 135 12.35 7.72 14.25
N SER A 136 12.56 8.59 13.26
CA SER A 136 11.52 9.42 12.64
C SER A 136 10.51 8.61 11.83
N GLU A 137 10.90 7.44 11.32
CA GLU A 137 10.02 6.52 10.61
C GLU A 137 9.40 5.51 11.58
N LEU A 138 10.23 4.92 12.43
CA LEU A 138 9.82 3.88 13.37
C LEU A 138 8.75 4.33 14.36
N ILE A 139 8.69 5.63 14.69
CA ILE A 139 7.67 6.16 15.61
C ILE A 139 6.25 6.04 15.05
N TYR A 140 6.07 5.98 13.72
CA TYR A 140 4.77 5.74 13.10
C TYR A 140 4.30 4.30 13.35
N ASP A 141 5.17 3.32 13.18
CA ASP A 141 4.87 1.93 13.50
C ASP A 141 4.61 1.72 15.01
N ASP A 142 5.44 2.34 15.87
CA ASP A 142 5.24 2.32 17.32
C ASP A 142 3.88 2.93 17.72
N PHE A 143 3.46 4.01 17.05
CA PHE A 143 2.16 4.65 17.28
C PHE A 143 1.00 3.78 16.79
N GLU A 144 1.08 3.24 15.56
CA GLU A 144 0.05 2.35 15.01
C GLU A 144 -0.10 1.07 15.85
N ASN A 145 1.03 0.51 16.31
CA ASN A 145 1.01 -0.63 17.21
C ASN A 145 0.29 -0.30 18.53
N MET A 146 0.49 0.89 19.06
CA MET A 146 -0.16 1.32 20.30
C MET A 146 -1.66 1.58 20.12
N ILE A 147 -2.04 2.29 19.05
CA ILE A 147 -3.44 2.72 18.86
C ILE A 147 -4.34 1.58 18.39
N PHE A 148 -3.78 0.61 17.66
CA PHE A 148 -4.48 -0.56 17.11
C PHE A 148 -4.14 -1.86 17.86
N GLU A 149 -3.64 -1.78 19.08
CA GLU A 149 -3.23 -2.95 19.87
C GLU A 149 -4.31 -4.04 19.89
N GLY A 150 -3.91 -5.27 19.63
CA GLY A 150 -4.83 -6.42 19.53
C GLY A 150 -5.50 -6.62 18.17
N SER A 151 -5.24 -5.76 17.19
CA SER A 151 -5.74 -5.86 15.82
C SER A 151 -4.60 -6.09 14.83
N SER A 152 -4.93 -6.61 13.65
CA SER A 152 -3.94 -6.77 12.56
C SER A 152 -3.41 -5.42 12.04
N LEU A 153 -4.11 -4.32 12.25
CA LEU A 153 -3.62 -2.97 11.94
C LEU A 153 -2.41 -2.55 12.78
N ALA A 154 -2.19 -3.19 13.94
CA ALA A 154 -1.01 -2.96 14.77
C ALA A 154 0.28 -3.58 14.20
N MET A 155 0.16 -4.51 13.25
CA MET A 155 1.32 -5.22 12.68
C MET A 155 2.11 -4.31 11.72
N PRO A 156 3.46 -4.28 11.78
CA PRO A 156 4.28 -3.52 10.84
C PRO A 156 4.16 -4.09 9.43
N ILE A 157 4.20 -3.22 8.41
CA ILE A 157 4.07 -3.61 7.00
C ILE A 157 5.26 -4.48 6.57
N LEU A 158 6.46 -4.14 6.98
CA LEU A 158 7.68 -4.90 6.67
C LEU A 158 7.71 -6.30 7.31
N GLY A 159 6.82 -6.55 8.27
CA GLY A 159 6.84 -7.79 9.05
C GLY A 159 7.93 -7.83 10.10
N THR A 160 8.29 -9.03 10.52
CA THR A 160 9.34 -9.27 11.51
C THR A 160 10.40 -10.23 10.99
N LYS A 161 11.63 -10.14 11.52
CA LYS A 161 12.71 -11.11 11.20
C LYS A 161 12.28 -12.58 11.39
N LYS A 162 11.44 -12.84 12.39
CA LYS A 162 10.93 -14.18 12.70
C LYS A 162 9.95 -14.67 11.63
N THR A 163 9.00 -13.85 11.25
CA THR A 163 7.97 -14.21 10.26
C THR A 163 8.57 -14.34 8.87
N LEU A 164 9.43 -13.41 8.43
CA LEU A 164 10.10 -13.46 7.13
C LEU A 164 10.98 -14.70 6.97
N ARG A 165 11.78 -15.07 7.99
CA ARG A 165 12.56 -16.31 7.97
C ARG A 165 11.71 -17.57 7.93
N ARG A 166 10.47 -17.51 8.38
CA ARG A 166 9.51 -18.62 8.25
C ARG A 166 8.92 -18.67 6.84
N ILE A 167 8.50 -17.52 6.30
CA ILE A 167 7.92 -17.38 4.96
C ILE A 167 8.91 -17.91 3.91
N SER A 168 10.17 -17.52 3.98
CA SER A 168 11.21 -17.92 3.02
C SER A 168 11.47 -19.43 2.94
N LYS A 169 11.16 -20.18 4.01
CA LYS A 169 11.37 -21.63 4.04
C LYS A 169 10.35 -22.42 3.22
N SER A 170 9.22 -21.81 2.90
CA SER A 170 8.10 -22.45 2.21
C SER A 170 7.46 -21.50 1.20
N PRO A 171 7.97 -21.44 -0.04
CA PRO A 171 7.41 -20.58 -1.10
C PRO A 171 5.92 -20.81 -1.34
N ASP A 172 5.43 -22.02 -1.09
CA ASP A 172 4.02 -22.40 -1.23
C ASP A 172 3.10 -21.57 -0.32
N ILE A 173 3.62 -21.03 0.80
CA ILE A 173 2.83 -20.18 1.70
C ILE A 173 2.48 -18.87 0.99
N ALA A 174 3.42 -18.25 0.29
CA ALA A 174 3.18 -17.02 -0.45
C ALA A 174 2.19 -17.25 -1.61
N GLN A 175 2.35 -18.35 -2.33
CA GLN A 175 1.43 -18.72 -3.41
C GLN A 175 0.02 -18.98 -2.87
N SER A 176 -0.11 -19.70 -1.76
CA SER A 176 -1.40 -19.95 -1.11
C SER A 176 -2.05 -18.66 -0.63
N TRP A 177 -1.28 -17.74 -0.07
CA TRP A 177 -1.77 -16.45 0.38
C TRP A 177 -2.26 -15.60 -0.82
N MET A 178 -1.53 -15.59 -1.94
CA MET A 178 -1.98 -14.95 -3.16
C MET A 178 -3.29 -15.55 -3.68
N GLN A 179 -3.41 -16.88 -3.75
CA GLN A 179 -4.64 -17.55 -4.17
C GLN A 179 -5.85 -17.17 -3.31
N GLN A 180 -5.62 -16.91 -2.03
CA GLN A 180 -6.68 -16.49 -1.10
C GLN A 180 -7.05 -15.01 -1.26
N HIS A 181 -6.10 -14.13 -1.52
CA HIS A 181 -6.28 -12.69 -1.43
C HIS A 181 -6.27 -11.95 -2.77
N TYR A 182 -5.56 -12.45 -3.79
CA TYR A 182 -5.47 -11.86 -5.13
C TYR A 182 -6.65 -12.33 -6.00
N ARG A 183 -7.85 -11.99 -5.57
CA ARG A 183 -9.11 -12.38 -6.24
C ARG A 183 -9.63 -11.25 -7.11
N PRO A 184 -10.31 -11.55 -8.24
CA PRO A 184 -10.86 -10.56 -9.14
C PRO A 184 -11.71 -9.50 -8.45
N GLU A 185 -12.58 -9.90 -7.52
CA GLU A 185 -13.47 -9.03 -6.77
C GLU A 185 -12.75 -8.09 -5.78
N ARG A 186 -11.45 -8.29 -5.56
CA ARG A 186 -10.56 -7.43 -4.77
C ARG A 186 -9.61 -6.61 -5.64
N MET A 187 -9.72 -6.70 -6.96
CA MET A 187 -8.83 -6.01 -7.88
C MET A 187 -9.48 -4.79 -8.49
N VAL A 188 -8.72 -3.72 -8.56
CA VAL A 188 -9.07 -2.50 -9.26
C VAL A 188 -7.98 -2.21 -10.29
N LEU A 189 -8.35 -2.23 -11.57
CA LEU A 189 -7.52 -1.68 -12.64
C LEU A 189 -7.79 -0.18 -12.73
N PHE A 190 -6.79 0.64 -12.52
CA PHE A 190 -6.89 2.07 -12.76
C PHE A 190 -6.06 2.50 -13.97
N VAL A 191 -6.61 3.42 -14.77
CA VAL A 191 -5.95 3.97 -15.96
C VAL A 191 -6.21 5.47 -16.04
N LEU A 192 -5.14 6.25 -16.06
CA LEU A 192 -5.19 7.69 -16.23
C LEU A 192 -4.30 8.09 -17.42
N GLY A 193 -4.86 8.57 -18.52
CA GLY A 193 -4.05 8.96 -19.67
C GLY A 193 -4.85 9.06 -20.98
N ASN A 194 -4.14 9.28 -22.08
CA ASN A 194 -4.75 9.40 -23.40
C ASN A 194 -4.99 8.02 -24.06
N VAL A 195 -5.88 7.26 -23.47
CA VAL A 195 -6.32 5.94 -23.97
C VAL A 195 -7.84 5.96 -24.07
N SER A 196 -8.43 5.33 -25.07
CA SER A 196 -9.89 5.26 -25.18
C SER A 196 -10.47 4.24 -24.19
N THR A 197 -11.63 4.54 -23.61
CA THR A 197 -12.33 3.64 -22.69
C THR A 197 -12.57 2.26 -23.31
N LYS A 198 -12.94 2.21 -24.60
CA LYS A 198 -13.12 0.95 -25.32
C LYS A 198 -11.83 0.10 -25.34
N GLN A 199 -10.68 0.75 -25.53
CA GLN A 199 -9.39 0.08 -25.53
C GLN A 199 -9.02 -0.41 -24.12
N VAL A 200 -9.33 0.36 -23.08
CA VAL A 200 -9.09 -0.05 -21.68
C VAL A 200 -9.91 -1.29 -21.34
N ILE A 201 -11.22 -1.29 -21.64
CA ILE A 201 -12.10 -2.43 -21.36
C ILE A 201 -11.61 -3.68 -22.11
N ALA A 202 -11.40 -3.58 -23.42
CA ALA A 202 -10.97 -4.74 -24.21
C ALA A 202 -9.59 -5.31 -23.80
N SER A 203 -8.69 -4.43 -23.32
CA SER A 203 -7.41 -4.89 -22.78
C SER A 203 -7.56 -5.53 -21.42
N ALA A 204 -8.43 -4.98 -20.54
CA ALA A 204 -8.72 -5.56 -19.23
C ALA A 204 -9.40 -6.94 -19.36
N GLU A 205 -10.36 -7.08 -20.26
CA GLU A 205 -11.02 -8.37 -20.54
C GLU A 205 -10.00 -9.44 -20.99
N ARG A 206 -9.05 -9.06 -21.84
CA ARG A 206 -8.03 -9.98 -22.33
C ARG A 206 -7.05 -10.41 -21.24
N GLU A 207 -6.56 -9.47 -20.40
CA GLU A 207 -5.50 -9.72 -19.43
C GLU A 207 -6.04 -10.24 -18.08
N LEU A 208 -7.24 -9.82 -17.68
CA LEU A 208 -7.80 -10.08 -16.36
C LEU A 208 -9.15 -10.84 -16.40
N GLY A 209 -9.73 -11.02 -17.59
CA GLY A 209 -11.08 -11.59 -17.74
C GLY A 209 -11.19 -13.08 -17.42
N GLU A 210 -10.13 -13.85 -17.62
CA GLU A 210 -10.09 -15.30 -17.38
C GLU A 210 -9.87 -15.69 -15.91
N LEU A 211 -9.66 -14.70 -15.03
CA LEU A 211 -9.57 -14.97 -13.60
C LEU A 211 -10.90 -15.55 -13.09
N TYR A 212 -10.84 -16.76 -12.54
CA TYR A 212 -12.02 -17.39 -11.96
C TYR A 212 -12.39 -16.71 -10.65
N SER A 213 -13.58 -16.10 -10.60
CA SER A 213 -14.24 -15.81 -9.35
C SER A 213 -14.63 -17.15 -8.71
N SER A 214 -13.94 -17.55 -7.66
CA SER A 214 -14.45 -18.65 -6.87
C SER A 214 -15.72 -18.16 -6.17
N ALA A 215 -16.88 -18.53 -6.68
CA ALA A 215 -18.20 -18.15 -6.18
C ALA A 215 -18.52 -18.72 -4.77
N SER A 216 -17.53 -18.87 -3.94
CA SER A 216 -17.61 -19.41 -2.60
C SER A 216 -17.08 -18.40 -1.59
N SER A 217 -18.05 -17.87 -0.88
CA SER A 217 -17.92 -16.98 0.28
C SER A 217 -17.53 -15.53 0.02
N THR A 218 -18.53 -14.68 0.04
CA THR A 218 -18.47 -13.34 0.63
C THR A 218 -17.90 -13.42 2.06
N SER A 219 -16.63 -13.69 2.20
CA SER A 219 -15.91 -13.26 3.37
C SER A 219 -15.71 -11.75 3.20
N ARG A 220 -16.78 -11.00 3.45
CA ARG A 220 -16.59 -9.67 4.00
C ARG A 220 -15.53 -9.87 5.08
N THR A 221 -14.38 -9.24 4.93
CA THR A 221 -13.46 -9.06 6.04
C THR A 221 -14.34 -8.75 7.23
N SER A 222 -14.41 -9.68 8.18
CA SER A 222 -15.10 -9.42 9.43
C SER A 222 -14.47 -8.13 9.92
N SER A 223 -15.23 -7.04 9.89
CA SER A 223 -14.84 -5.81 10.55
C SER A 223 -14.58 -6.26 11.99
N THR A 224 -13.31 -6.45 12.30
CA THR A 224 -12.93 -6.69 13.68
C THR A 224 -13.41 -5.43 14.37
N SER A 225 -14.46 -5.57 15.18
CA SER A 225 -15.00 -4.46 15.95
C SER A 225 -13.83 -3.95 16.80
N LEU A 226 -13.16 -2.91 16.30
CA LEU A 226 -12.10 -2.25 17.04
C LEU A 226 -12.77 -1.67 18.28
N THR A 227 -12.49 -2.26 19.41
CA THR A 227 -12.91 -1.67 20.70
C THR A 227 -12.06 -0.43 20.89
N ILE A 228 -12.59 0.71 20.49
CA ILE A 228 -11.93 2.00 20.69
C ILE A 228 -11.80 2.20 22.20
N SER A 229 -10.59 2.03 22.72
CA SER A 229 -10.30 2.37 24.10
C SER A 229 -10.39 3.88 24.27
N THR A 230 -11.22 4.34 25.19
CA THR A 230 -11.29 5.77 25.58
C THR A 230 -10.18 6.14 26.57
N THR A 231 -9.34 5.19 26.95
CA THR A 231 -8.26 5.39 27.90
C THR A 231 -7.07 6.05 27.21
N SER A 232 -6.56 7.13 27.81
CA SER A 232 -5.31 7.75 27.36
C SER A 232 -4.15 6.78 27.52
N LEU A 233 -3.46 6.48 26.43
CA LEU A 233 -2.28 5.64 26.41
C LEU A 233 -1.04 6.52 26.25
N SER A 234 0.04 6.15 26.94
CA SER A 234 1.35 6.78 26.77
C SER A 234 2.44 5.72 26.83
N ARG A 235 3.33 5.73 25.82
CA ARG A 235 4.50 4.85 25.77
C ARG A 235 5.76 5.69 25.56
N THR A 236 6.84 5.33 26.19
CA THR A 236 8.16 5.97 26.01
C THR A 236 9.19 4.90 25.70
N TYR A 237 9.85 5.06 24.55
CA TYR A 237 10.94 4.21 24.12
C TYR A 237 12.26 4.97 24.29
N ARG A 238 13.24 4.37 24.97
CA ARG A 238 14.59 4.93 25.06
C ARG A 238 15.49 4.29 24.03
N ARG A 239 16.02 5.10 23.13
CA ARG A 239 16.90 4.67 22.03
C ARG A 239 18.18 5.51 22.07
N HIS A 240 19.26 5.02 21.52
CA HIS A 240 20.52 5.76 21.39
C HIS A 240 20.46 6.68 20.17
N THR A 241 19.68 7.74 20.26
CA THR A 241 19.50 8.74 19.19
C THR A 241 19.82 10.14 19.71
N HIS A 242 20.13 11.06 18.81
CA HIS A 242 20.48 12.43 19.14
C HIS A 242 19.27 13.36 19.34
N GLN A 243 18.09 12.92 18.89
CA GLN A 243 16.87 13.73 18.92
C GLN A 243 15.76 12.97 19.67
N THR A 244 14.84 13.75 20.23
CA THR A 244 13.60 13.24 20.80
C THR A 244 12.51 13.37 19.74
N HIS A 245 11.82 12.28 19.45
CA HIS A 245 10.68 12.25 18.56
C HIS A 245 9.42 12.05 19.39
N ILE A 246 8.38 12.81 19.10
CA ILE A 246 7.12 12.78 19.82
C ILE A 246 5.99 12.58 18.81
N MET A 247 5.10 11.64 19.10
CA MET A 247 3.87 11.47 18.33
C MET A 247 2.66 11.52 19.25
N LEU A 248 1.69 12.36 18.89
CA LEU A 248 0.41 12.51 19.57
C LEU A 248 -0.70 12.21 18.58
N GLY A 249 -1.74 11.54 19.00
CA GLY A 249 -2.85 11.29 18.09
C GLY A 249 -4.00 10.51 18.72
N SER A 250 -4.98 10.17 17.91
CA SER A 250 -6.19 9.47 18.31
C SER A 250 -6.80 8.75 17.11
N HIS A 251 -7.75 7.86 17.38
CA HIS A 251 -8.64 7.35 16.35
C HIS A 251 -9.35 8.49 15.62
N ALA A 252 -9.61 8.30 14.34
CA ALA A 252 -10.29 9.25 13.46
C ALA A 252 -11.33 8.54 12.58
N TYR A 253 -11.83 9.25 11.60
CA TYR A 253 -12.94 8.80 10.76
C TYR A 253 -12.47 7.89 9.62
N PRO A 254 -13.27 6.85 9.27
CA PRO A 254 -13.02 6.01 8.12
C PRO A 254 -13.22 6.75 6.79
N ILE A 255 -12.80 6.09 5.70
CA ILE A 255 -13.04 6.56 4.33
C ILE A 255 -14.55 6.78 4.10
N GLY A 256 -14.90 7.91 3.49
CA GLY A 256 -16.27 8.26 3.16
C GLY A 256 -17.12 8.78 4.33
N HIS A 257 -16.58 8.91 5.52
CA HIS A 257 -17.30 9.49 6.65
C HIS A 257 -17.63 10.98 6.40
N PRO A 258 -18.85 11.49 6.72
CA PRO A 258 -19.22 12.88 6.44
C PRO A 258 -18.30 13.95 7.05
N LYS A 259 -17.64 13.64 8.17
CA LYS A 259 -16.70 14.54 8.85
C LYS A 259 -15.24 14.39 8.38
N GLN A 260 -14.95 13.53 7.41
CA GLN A 260 -13.59 13.30 6.93
C GLN A 260 -12.93 14.59 6.39
N LEU A 261 -13.65 15.33 5.54
CA LEU A 261 -13.15 16.60 5.01
C LEU A 261 -12.92 17.66 6.10
N THR A 262 -13.79 17.67 7.13
CA THR A 262 -13.61 18.56 8.31
C THR A 262 -12.34 18.19 9.07
N MET A 263 -12.06 16.89 9.21
CA MET A 263 -10.83 16.42 9.84
C MET A 263 -9.57 16.80 9.05
N TYR A 264 -9.61 16.68 7.74
CA TYR A 264 -8.50 17.14 6.88
C TYR A 264 -8.26 18.64 7.00
N LEU A 265 -9.33 19.45 7.03
CA LEU A 265 -9.20 20.90 7.22
C LEU A 265 -8.60 21.23 8.59
N LEU A 266 -9.10 20.60 9.67
CA LEU A 266 -8.54 20.76 11.01
C LEU A 266 -7.06 20.40 11.06
N ASN A 267 -6.72 19.26 10.50
CA ASN A 267 -5.35 18.76 10.42
C ASN A 267 -4.43 19.75 9.68
N ASN A 268 -4.88 20.29 8.55
CA ASN A 268 -4.13 21.30 7.79
C ASN A 268 -3.93 22.60 8.57
N ILE A 269 -4.94 23.06 9.31
CA ILE A 269 -4.83 24.24 10.17
C ILE A 269 -3.83 24.03 11.30
N LEU A 270 -3.80 22.83 11.89
CA LEU A 270 -2.93 22.52 13.02
C LEU A 270 -1.47 22.36 12.62
N GLY A 271 -1.16 21.45 11.74
CA GLY A 271 0.20 21.05 11.41
C GLY A 271 0.38 20.58 9.96
N GLY A 272 -0.51 20.94 9.04
CA GLY A 272 -0.31 20.69 7.60
C GLY A 272 0.95 21.38 7.10
N GLY A 273 1.53 20.89 5.98
CA GLY A 273 2.84 21.28 5.46
C GLY A 273 3.09 22.76 5.13
N SER A 274 2.24 23.66 5.62
CA SER A 274 2.36 25.10 5.44
C SER A 274 3.08 25.75 6.64
N MET A 275 4.01 26.66 6.36
CA MET A 275 4.69 27.48 7.37
C MET A 275 3.73 28.36 8.18
N SER A 276 2.49 28.55 7.73
CA SER A 276 1.44 29.30 8.41
C SER A 276 0.57 28.44 9.33
N SER A 277 0.83 27.13 9.42
CA SER A 277 0.07 26.26 10.33
C SER A 277 0.29 26.65 11.80
N ARG A 278 -0.71 26.44 12.65
CA ARG A 278 -0.69 26.92 14.03
C ARG A 278 0.45 26.34 14.86
N LEU A 279 0.71 25.06 14.71
CA LEU A 279 1.78 24.40 15.46
C LEU A 279 3.16 24.86 14.95
N TYR A 280 3.31 25.01 13.63
CA TYR A 280 4.55 25.52 13.05
C TYR A 280 4.90 26.91 13.61
N LEU A 281 3.95 27.87 13.55
CA LEU A 281 4.15 29.21 14.09
C LEU A 281 4.43 29.21 15.59
N SER A 282 3.78 28.32 16.34
CA SER A 282 3.96 28.27 17.80
C SER A 282 5.24 27.54 18.17
N LEU A 283 5.43 26.29 17.77
CA LEU A 283 6.48 25.43 18.30
C LEU A 283 7.82 25.69 17.63
N ARG A 284 7.82 25.99 16.33
CA ARG A 284 9.07 26.27 15.59
C ARG A 284 9.41 27.75 15.64
N GLU A 285 8.54 28.63 15.13
CA GLU A 285 8.87 30.04 14.97
C GLU A 285 8.95 30.80 16.30
N LYS A 286 7.98 30.58 17.19
CA LYS A 286 7.94 31.31 18.44
C LYS A 286 8.85 30.73 19.51
N TYR A 287 8.86 29.40 19.65
CA TYR A 287 9.57 28.76 20.76
C TYR A 287 10.85 28.03 20.35
N GLY A 288 11.09 27.77 19.06
CA GLY A 288 12.28 27.08 18.56
C GLY A 288 12.48 25.67 19.13
N LEU A 289 11.39 24.96 19.46
CA LEU A 289 11.43 23.67 20.13
C LEU A 289 11.64 22.50 19.15
N VAL A 290 11.18 22.65 17.90
CA VAL A 290 11.19 21.59 16.90
C VAL A 290 11.59 22.15 15.54
N TYR A 291 12.19 21.31 14.70
CA TYR A 291 12.51 21.67 13.33
C TYR A 291 11.39 21.29 12.36
N ASN A 292 10.87 20.06 12.48
CA ASN A 292 9.76 19.54 11.68
C ASN A 292 8.53 19.37 12.54
N ILE A 293 7.38 19.65 11.92
CA ILE A 293 6.06 19.35 12.45
C ILE A 293 5.27 18.79 11.29
N ASP A 294 4.73 17.61 11.47
CA ASP A 294 3.83 17.00 10.52
C ASP A 294 2.55 16.59 11.20
N SER A 295 1.43 16.78 10.54
CA SER A 295 0.12 16.37 11.03
C SER A 295 -0.62 15.65 9.92
N GLN A 296 -1.01 14.40 10.17
CA GLN A 296 -1.64 13.53 9.19
C GLN A 296 -2.98 13.04 9.70
N ALA A 297 -3.92 12.85 8.78
CA ALA A 297 -5.17 12.13 9.02
C ALA A 297 -5.22 10.96 8.03
N VAL A 298 -5.14 9.75 8.54
CA VAL A 298 -5.08 8.51 7.77
C VAL A 298 -6.40 7.77 7.90
N PRO A 299 -7.30 7.86 6.91
CA PRO A 299 -8.53 7.11 6.90
C PRO A 299 -8.28 5.68 6.40
N LEU A 300 -8.88 4.71 7.05
CA LEU A 300 -8.93 3.32 6.65
C LEU A 300 -10.37 2.95 6.27
N SER A 301 -10.60 1.74 5.78
CA SER A 301 -11.90 1.33 5.26
C SER A 301 -13.03 1.36 6.30
N ASP A 302 -12.77 1.06 7.56
CA ASP A 302 -13.74 0.99 8.67
C ASP A 302 -13.35 1.82 9.91
N THR A 303 -12.18 2.43 9.90
CA THR A 303 -11.63 3.25 10.98
C THR A 303 -10.71 4.31 10.40
N GLY A 304 -9.92 4.96 11.22
CA GLY A 304 -8.84 5.86 10.86
C GLY A 304 -8.11 6.34 12.10
N TYR A 305 -7.04 7.06 11.89
CA TYR A 305 -6.35 7.78 12.94
C TYR A 305 -5.85 9.13 12.44
N TRP A 306 -5.56 10.00 13.35
CA TRP A 306 -4.81 11.21 13.09
C TRP A 306 -3.63 11.30 14.05
N ASN A 307 -2.56 11.90 13.59
CA ASN A 307 -1.40 12.13 14.42
C ASN A 307 -0.77 13.51 14.17
N ILE A 308 0.04 13.92 15.14
CA ILE A 308 0.96 15.04 15.05
C ILE A 308 2.32 14.49 15.43
N TYR A 309 3.29 14.62 14.52
CA TYR A 309 4.69 14.30 14.73
C TYR A 309 5.51 15.57 14.96
N LEU A 310 6.43 15.48 15.93
CA LEU A 310 7.31 16.58 16.35
C LEU A 310 8.74 16.08 16.46
#